data_bfcc2a2439609a27c31c0825a9a84f5d
#
_entry.id   bfcc2a2439609a27c31c0825a9a84f5d
#
_cell.length_a   1.000
_cell.length_b   1.000
_cell.length_c   1.000
_cell.angle_alpha   90.00
_cell.angle_beta   90.00
_cell.angle_gamma   90.00
#
_symmetry.space_group_name_H-M   'P 1'
#
loop_
_entity.id
_entity.type
_entity.pdbx_description
1 polymer ?
#
loop_
_entity_poly.entity_id
_entity_poly.type
_entity_poly.pdbx_seq_one_letter_code
_entity_poly.pdbx_strand_id
1 'polypeptide(L)'
;MRTRTAPRTRQFLTLTAAVAALTLPAAVPAVADTAVADTPVLTTGATGGTPVAVGDVLTASLASGTAATFHSSATGSSGVSCTSSQFTVTVTDNPTAPGTATETLTAHTFDSGSCTSNVTGVLGVNGITVHNLPYTTTVSSDGAVVVTPPSGSTVRTTVALRTLLGSINCVYEAPRLTGTASNDGNSIAFTDQRFTKVSGSGLCFANGYFTATYAPVTDGTEAVYVN
;
A
#
# COMPACT_ATOMS: atom_id res chain seq x y z
N MET A 1 42.48 26.41 -96.83
CA MET A 1 42.71 27.77 -97.33
C MET A 1 42.34 28.78 -96.30
N ARG A 2 43.27 29.65 -95.95
CA ARG A 2 43.22 30.90 -95.20
C ARG A 2 43.11 30.82 -93.68
N THR A 3 44.26 30.89 -93.13
CA THR A 3 44.84 31.64 -92.02
C THR A 3 44.08 32.93 -91.62
N ARG A 4 44.00 33.19 -90.29
CA ARG A 4 44.28 34.52 -89.70
C ARG A 4 44.39 34.40 -88.16
N THR A 5 45.46 34.67 -87.70
CA THR A 5 46.31 35.35 -86.74
C THR A 5 45.60 36.25 -85.70
N ALA A 6 45.88 35.94 -84.43
CA ALA A 6 46.08 36.73 -83.17
C ALA A 6 45.44 38.11 -82.96
N PRO A 7 45.33 38.63 -81.71
CA PRO A 7 46.47 38.89 -80.85
C PRO A 7 46.25 38.59 -79.35
N ARG A 8 47.38 38.50 -78.66
CA ARG A 8 47.58 38.43 -77.17
C ARG A 8 47.08 39.73 -76.54
N THR A 9 46.34 39.59 -75.44
CA THR A 9 46.15 40.66 -74.47
C THR A 9 46.51 40.13 -73.10
N ARG A 10 47.53 40.76 -72.47
CA ARG A 10 47.97 40.53 -71.11
C ARG A 10 46.89 41.09 -70.17
N GLN A 11 46.43 40.29 -69.23
CA GLN A 11 45.66 40.80 -68.09
C GLN A 11 46.33 40.39 -66.78
N PHE A 12 46.42 41.40 -65.96
CA PHE A 12 47.12 41.43 -64.65
C PHE A 12 46.44 40.51 -63.65
N LEU A 13 47.27 39.76 -62.96
CA LEU A 13 46.87 39.05 -61.69
C LEU A 13 46.60 40.07 -60.59
N THR A 14 45.37 40.19 -60.14
CA THR A 14 45.06 40.73 -58.81
C THR A 14 44.76 39.57 -57.89
N LEU A 15 45.69 39.38 -56.94
CA LEU A 15 45.49 38.45 -55.81
C LEU A 15 44.53 39.11 -54.81
N THR A 16 43.29 38.62 -54.75
CA THR A 16 42.37 38.92 -53.66
C THR A 16 42.47 37.79 -52.64
N ALA A 17 43.05 38.06 -51.48
CA ALA A 17 43.06 37.15 -50.35
C ALA A 17 41.67 37.11 -49.73
N ALA A 18 40.94 35.99 -49.91
CA ALA A 18 39.71 35.72 -49.22
C ALA A 18 40.03 35.13 -47.83
N VAL A 19 39.82 35.94 -46.78
CA VAL A 19 39.86 35.45 -45.41
C VAL A 19 38.54 34.64 -45.13
N ALA A 20 38.64 33.32 -45.16
CA ALA A 20 37.54 32.46 -44.74
C ALA A 20 37.49 32.45 -43.19
N ALA A 21 36.55 33.19 -42.62
CA ALA A 21 36.21 33.06 -41.19
C ALA A 21 35.52 31.72 -40.96
N LEU A 22 36.25 30.77 -40.34
CA LEU A 22 35.69 29.52 -39.80
C LEU A 22 34.87 29.87 -38.57
N THR A 23 33.54 30.01 -38.68
CA THR A 23 32.59 29.99 -37.56
C THR A 23 32.41 28.54 -37.11
N LEU A 24 33.10 28.14 -36.08
CA LEU A 24 32.82 26.89 -35.33
C LEU A 24 31.45 27.03 -34.67
N PRO A 25 30.47 26.13 -34.92
CA PRO A 25 29.24 26.11 -34.14
C PRO A 25 29.67 25.67 -32.71
N ALA A 26 29.43 26.53 -31.72
CA ALA A 26 29.53 26.15 -30.31
C ALA A 26 28.50 25.03 -30.06
N ALA A 27 28.97 23.79 -29.86
CA ALA A 27 28.13 22.71 -29.38
C ALA A 27 27.68 23.09 -27.96
N VAL A 28 26.44 23.51 -27.81
CA VAL A 28 25.79 23.65 -26.50
C VAL A 28 25.70 22.24 -25.94
N PRO A 29 26.30 21.94 -24.76
CA PRO A 29 26.08 20.64 -24.14
C PRO A 29 24.57 20.48 -23.92
N ALA A 30 23.97 19.45 -24.49
CA ALA A 30 22.63 19.04 -24.15
C ALA A 30 22.70 18.68 -22.66
N VAL A 31 22.12 19.47 -21.78
CA VAL A 31 21.78 19.06 -20.41
C VAL A 31 20.83 17.89 -20.60
N ALA A 32 21.32 16.68 -20.33
CA ALA A 32 20.44 15.55 -20.17
C ALA A 32 19.46 15.92 -19.04
N ASP A 33 18.22 16.15 -19.42
CA ASP A 33 17.12 16.23 -18.46
C ASP A 33 17.14 14.87 -17.75
N THR A 34 17.67 14.85 -16.51
CA THR A 34 17.53 13.68 -15.65
C THR A 34 16.06 13.60 -15.38
N ALA A 35 15.36 12.81 -16.19
CA ALA A 35 13.99 12.42 -15.88
C ALA A 35 14.04 11.92 -14.42
N VAL A 36 13.42 12.68 -13.51
CA VAL A 36 13.17 12.20 -12.16
C VAL A 36 12.36 10.94 -12.37
N ALA A 37 12.93 9.78 -12.04
CA ALA A 37 12.22 8.52 -12.16
C ALA A 37 10.96 8.66 -11.31
N ASP A 38 9.79 8.55 -11.95
CA ASP A 38 8.51 8.62 -11.27
C ASP A 38 8.45 7.50 -10.22
N THR A 39 8.58 7.87 -8.94
CA THR A 39 8.56 6.92 -7.82
C THR A 39 7.13 6.46 -7.60
N PRO A 40 6.82 5.16 -7.64
CA PRO A 40 5.47 4.68 -7.34
C PRO A 40 5.12 4.83 -5.85
N VAL A 41 3.83 4.73 -5.53
CA VAL A 41 3.32 4.84 -4.15
C VAL A 41 3.95 3.80 -3.24
N LEU A 42 4.10 2.55 -3.70
CA LEU A 42 4.69 1.46 -2.92
C LEU A 42 6.06 1.06 -3.49
N THR A 43 7.07 1.02 -2.61
CA THR A 43 8.42 0.55 -2.94
C THR A 43 8.94 -0.39 -1.87
N THR A 44 9.93 -1.24 -2.21
CA THR A 44 10.62 -2.11 -1.26
C THR A 44 12.03 -1.60 -0.95
N GLY A 45 12.57 -1.97 0.20
CA GLY A 45 13.92 -1.68 0.65
C GLY A 45 14.09 -0.27 1.24
N ALA A 46 13.47 0.75 0.65
CA ALA A 46 13.47 2.13 1.12
C ALA A 46 12.37 2.94 0.44
N THR A 47 12.10 4.15 0.92
CA THR A 47 11.37 5.18 0.15
C THR A 47 12.15 5.48 -1.14
N GLY A 48 11.45 5.51 -2.27
CA GLY A 48 12.09 5.64 -3.59
C GLY A 48 12.91 4.42 -4.03
N GLY A 49 12.76 3.29 -3.34
CA GLY A 49 13.44 2.03 -3.63
C GLY A 49 12.89 1.29 -4.85
N THR A 50 12.95 -0.04 -4.83
CA THR A 50 12.42 -0.87 -5.92
C THR A 50 10.89 -0.80 -5.95
N PRO A 51 10.26 -0.50 -7.11
CA PRO A 51 8.81 -0.54 -7.24
C PRO A 51 8.21 -1.90 -6.85
N VAL A 52 7.16 -1.91 -6.03
CA VAL A 52 6.32 -3.09 -5.85
C VAL A 52 5.52 -3.31 -7.13
N ALA A 53 5.58 -4.52 -7.70
CA ALA A 53 4.93 -4.82 -8.96
C ALA A 53 3.44 -5.17 -8.77
N VAL A 54 2.65 -4.92 -9.80
CA VAL A 54 1.27 -5.45 -9.86
C VAL A 54 1.35 -6.98 -9.90
N GLY A 55 0.60 -7.62 -9.01
CA GLY A 55 0.61 -9.07 -8.80
C GLY A 55 1.45 -9.53 -7.61
N ASP A 56 2.29 -8.68 -7.05
CA ASP A 56 3.07 -9.00 -5.83
C ASP A 56 2.13 -9.22 -4.65
N VAL A 57 2.53 -10.12 -3.75
CA VAL A 57 1.76 -10.52 -2.59
C VAL A 57 2.43 -9.95 -1.34
N LEU A 58 1.78 -8.96 -0.75
CA LEU A 58 2.23 -8.36 0.50
C LEU A 58 1.59 -9.04 1.70
N THR A 59 2.39 -9.21 2.75
CA THR A 59 1.93 -9.79 4.02
C THR A 59 2.37 -8.95 5.19
N ALA A 60 1.58 -8.96 6.26
CA ALA A 60 2.04 -8.47 7.55
C ALA A 60 1.37 -9.22 8.70
N SER A 61 2.17 -9.58 9.70
CA SER A 61 1.72 -10.08 10.98
C SER A 61 1.55 -8.93 11.98
N LEU A 62 0.92 -9.19 13.13
CA LEU A 62 0.89 -8.20 14.21
C LEU A 62 2.29 -7.76 14.58
N ALA A 63 2.44 -6.46 14.84
CA ALA A 63 3.68 -5.88 15.33
C ALA A 63 4.11 -6.55 16.62
N SER A 64 5.42 -6.81 16.75
CA SER A 64 5.97 -7.50 17.92
C SER A 64 5.55 -6.83 19.24
N GLY A 65 5.08 -7.63 20.19
CA GLY A 65 4.63 -7.15 21.49
C GLY A 65 3.26 -6.47 21.50
N THR A 66 2.53 -6.45 20.37
CA THR A 66 1.17 -5.91 20.28
C THR A 66 0.12 -7.02 20.20
N ALA A 67 -1.15 -6.63 20.27
CA ALA A 67 -2.28 -7.53 20.10
C ALA A 67 -3.35 -6.87 19.22
N ALA A 68 -4.06 -7.69 18.46
CA ALA A 68 -5.33 -7.30 17.84
C ALA A 68 -6.42 -7.40 18.91
N THR A 69 -7.07 -6.28 19.20
CA THR A 69 -8.13 -6.21 20.22
C THR A 69 -9.48 -5.91 19.58
N PHE A 70 -10.54 -6.45 20.20
CA PHE A 70 -11.91 -6.16 19.84
C PHE A 70 -12.69 -5.92 21.14
N HIS A 71 -12.78 -4.64 21.52
CA HIS A 71 -13.33 -4.21 22.79
C HIS A 71 -14.77 -3.70 22.65
N SER A 72 -15.53 -3.73 23.76
CA SER A 72 -16.93 -3.27 23.79
C SER A 72 -17.09 -1.76 23.69
N SER A 73 -16.02 -1.00 23.89
CA SER A 73 -15.97 0.46 23.73
C SER A 73 -14.55 0.90 23.32
N ALA A 74 -14.43 2.08 22.71
CA ALA A 74 -13.16 2.65 22.27
C ALA A 74 -12.18 2.90 23.43
N THR A 75 -12.68 3.18 24.63
CA THR A 75 -11.86 3.47 25.82
C THR A 75 -11.82 2.34 26.83
N GLY A 76 -12.54 1.25 26.55
CA GLY A 76 -12.63 0.10 27.46
C GLY A 76 -11.64 -1.01 27.11
N SER A 77 -11.46 -1.93 28.04
CA SER A 77 -10.60 -3.11 27.86
C SER A 77 -11.38 -4.44 27.88
N SER A 78 -12.72 -4.38 28.01
CA SER A 78 -13.53 -5.61 28.02
C SER A 78 -13.76 -6.09 26.58
N GLY A 79 -13.32 -7.33 26.28
CA GLY A 79 -13.44 -7.86 24.94
C GLY A 79 -12.59 -9.07 24.67
N VAL A 80 -12.09 -9.15 23.45
CA VAL A 80 -11.20 -10.19 22.93
C VAL A 80 -9.86 -9.56 22.59
N SER A 81 -8.77 -10.31 22.85
CA SER A 81 -7.40 -9.93 22.48
C SER A 81 -6.69 -11.15 21.89
N CYS A 82 -6.09 -10.98 20.72
CA CYS A 82 -5.33 -12.01 20.00
C CYS A 82 -3.90 -11.53 19.78
N THR A 83 -2.91 -12.35 20.12
CA THR A 83 -1.48 -12.03 19.95
C THR A 83 -0.92 -12.53 18.62
N SER A 84 -1.72 -13.23 17.81
CA SER A 84 -1.36 -13.68 16.46
C SER A 84 -2.49 -13.40 15.49
N SER A 85 -2.19 -12.58 14.48
CA SER A 85 -3.04 -12.28 13.32
C SER A 85 -2.15 -11.89 12.16
N GLN A 86 -2.61 -12.16 10.94
CA GLN A 86 -1.91 -11.83 9.70
C GLN A 86 -2.91 -11.42 8.64
N PHE A 87 -2.51 -10.47 7.80
CA PHE A 87 -3.21 -10.19 6.55
C PHE A 87 -2.34 -10.50 5.32
N THR A 88 -3.00 -10.75 4.20
CA THR A 88 -2.38 -10.99 2.90
C THR A 88 -3.14 -10.20 1.84
N VAL A 89 -2.43 -9.38 1.08
CA VAL A 89 -2.98 -8.60 -0.04
C VAL A 89 -2.20 -8.89 -1.32
N THR A 90 -2.87 -8.73 -2.46
CA THR A 90 -2.24 -8.74 -3.79
C THR A 90 -2.35 -7.35 -4.39
N VAL A 91 -1.24 -6.79 -4.83
CA VAL A 91 -1.20 -5.46 -5.47
C VAL A 91 -1.88 -5.52 -6.83
N THR A 92 -2.82 -4.64 -7.09
CA THR A 92 -3.57 -4.56 -8.36
C THR A 92 -3.27 -3.29 -9.14
N ASP A 93 -2.81 -2.23 -8.45
CA ASP A 93 -2.34 -0.99 -9.06
C ASP A 93 -1.35 -0.29 -8.13
N ASN A 94 -0.26 0.24 -8.71
CA ASN A 94 0.78 0.97 -7.97
C ASN A 94 1.24 2.18 -8.79
N PRO A 95 0.43 3.24 -8.86
CA PRO A 95 0.72 4.42 -9.66
C PRO A 95 1.89 5.24 -9.08
N THR A 96 2.35 6.21 -9.87
CA THR A 96 3.33 7.21 -9.44
C THR A 96 2.81 8.03 -8.25
N ALA A 97 3.68 8.30 -7.28
CA ALA A 97 3.42 9.22 -6.18
C ALA A 97 3.54 10.70 -6.65
N PRO A 98 2.70 11.62 -6.12
CA PRO A 98 1.62 11.32 -5.19
C PRO A 98 0.44 10.62 -5.86
N GLY A 99 -0.05 9.55 -5.23
CA GLY A 99 -1.10 8.71 -5.80
C GLY A 99 -1.75 7.80 -4.74
N THR A 100 -2.49 6.81 -5.23
CA THR A 100 -3.13 5.81 -4.37
C THR A 100 -2.94 4.43 -5.00
N ALA A 101 -2.18 3.57 -4.34
CA ALA A 101 -2.05 2.17 -4.70
C ALA A 101 -3.32 1.40 -4.32
N THR A 102 -3.64 0.37 -5.10
CA THR A 102 -4.82 -0.48 -4.87
C THR A 102 -4.37 -1.93 -4.74
N GLU A 103 -4.97 -2.61 -3.78
CA GLU A 103 -4.67 -3.99 -3.43
C GLU A 103 -5.97 -4.78 -3.21
N THR A 104 -5.88 -6.09 -3.38
CA THR A 104 -6.96 -7.03 -3.04
C THR A 104 -6.58 -7.76 -1.76
N LEU A 105 -7.28 -7.51 -0.66
CA LEU A 105 -7.15 -8.26 0.60
C LEU A 105 -7.80 -9.63 0.45
N THR A 106 -6.96 -10.65 0.30
CA THR A 106 -7.40 -12.04 0.05
C THR A 106 -7.56 -12.85 1.33
N ALA A 107 -6.80 -12.52 2.38
CA ALA A 107 -6.88 -13.18 3.67
C ALA A 107 -6.62 -12.21 4.83
N HIS A 108 -7.38 -12.40 5.91
CA HIS A 108 -7.14 -11.80 7.22
C HIS A 108 -7.48 -12.85 8.26
N THR A 109 -6.46 -13.35 8.94
CA THR A 109 -6.55 -14.53 9.81
C THR A 109 -6.17 -14.19 11.24
N PHE A 110 -6.76 -14.93 12.18
CA PHE A 110 -6.47 -14.89 13.62
C PHE A 110 -6.24 -16.31 14.11
N ASP A 111 -5.12 -16.54 14.79
CA ASP A 111 -4.89 -17.82 15.46
C ASP A 111 -5.72 -17.88 16.76
N SER A 112 -6.72 -18.74 16.77
CA SER A 112 -7.62 -18.89 17.92
C SER A 112 -6.89 -19.30 19.21
N GLY A 113 -5.79 -20.04 19.09
CA GLY A 113 -4.93 -20.43 20.21
C GLY A 113 -4.23 -19.23 20.89
N SER A 114 -4.07 -18.12 20.16
CA SER A 114 -3.49 -16.88 20.66
C SER A 114 -4.52 -15.89 21.22
N CYS A 115 -5.83 -16.23 21.16
CA CYS A 115 -6.91 -15.34 21.53
C CYS A 115 -7.43 -15.61 22.95
N THR A 116 -7.62 -14.55 23.69
CA THR A 116 -8.20 -14.57 25.05
C THR A 116 -9.41 -13.64 25.14
N SER A 117 -10.22 -13.81 26.19
CA SER A 117 -11.35 -12.92 26.48
C SER A 117 -11.44 -12.68 27.99
N ASN A 118 -11.72 -11.44 28.35
CA ASN A 118 -12.01 -11.03 29.75
C ASN A 118 -13.49 -10.70 29.95
N VAL A 119 -14.35 -11.06 29.02
CA VAL A 119 -15.81 -10.85 29.12
C VAL A 119 -16.41 -11.78 30.14
N THR A 120 -17.19 -11.25 31.08
CA THR A 120 -17.88 -12.06 32.10
C THR A 120 -18.77 -13.11 31.45
N GLY A 121 -18.62 -14.38 31.87
CA GLY A 121 -19.36 -15.52 31.32
C GLY A 121 -18.75 -16.13 30.06
N VAL A 122 -17.66 -15.58 29.52
CA VAL A 122 -16.88 -16.14 28.42
C VAL A 122 -15.66 -16.87 29.00
N LEU A 123 -15.46 -18.12 28.58
CA LEU A 123 -14.34 -18.99 29.00
C LEU A 123 -13.17 -18.98 28.02
N GLY A 124 -13.37 -18.43 26.83
CA GLY A 124 -12.33 -18.34 25.80
C GLY A 124 -12.89 -18.06 24.43
N VAL A 125 -11.99 -17.98 23.45
CA VAL A 125 -12.31 -17.73 22.04
C VAL A 125 -12.09 -19.02 21.26
N ASN A 126 -13.12 -19.47 20.54
CA ASN A 126 -13.02 -20.65 19.67
C ASN A 126 -12.50 -20.30 18.27
N GLY A 127 -12.71 -19.06 17.84
CA GLY A 127 -12.23 -18.57 16.54
C GLY A 127 -12.74 -17.18 16.18
N ILE A 128 -12.05 -16.55 15.24
CA ILE A 128 -12.47 -15.32 14.59
C ILE A 128 -12.42 -15.58 13.09
N THR A 129 -13.53 -15.36 12.41
CA THR A 129 -13.66 -15.57 10.96
C THR A 129 -14.02 -14.26 10.28
N VAL A 130 -13.20 -13.84 9.32
CA VAL A 130 -13.49 -12.70 8.44
C VAL A 130 -14.24 -13.24 7.22
N HIS A 131 -15.37 -12.63 6.89
CA HIS A 131 -16.25 -13.04 5.79
C HIS A 131 -16.21 -11.99 4.66
N ASN A 132 -16.89 -12.32 3.56
CA ASN A 132 -17.08 -11.42 2.41
C ASN A 132 -15.77 -11.00 1.70
N LEU A 133 -14.66 -11.68 1.97
CA LEU A 133 -13.42 -11.49 1.20
C LEU A 133 -13.64 -11.89 -0.27
N PRO A 134 -12.88 -11.31 -1.21
CA PRO A 134 -11.81 -10.34 -0.98
C PRO A 134 -12.34 -8.91 -0.79
N TYR A 135 -11.59 -8.08 -0.06
CA TYR A 135 -11.82 -6.65 0.05
C TYR A 135 -10.85 -5.87 -0.83
N THR A 136 -11.24 -4.68 -1.25
CA THR A 136 -10.32 -3.73 -1.87
C THR A 136 -9.64 -2.92 -0.77
N THR A 137 -8.32 -2.89 -0.77
CA THR A 137 -7.51 -2.01 0.09
C THR A 137 -6.88 -0.93 -0.77
N THR A 138 -6.89 0.31 -0.29
CA THR A 138 -6.17 1.41 -0.91
C THR A 138 -5.17 1.99 0.07
N VAL A 139 -3.98 2.33 -0.43
CA VAL A 139 -2.90 2.99 0.32
C VAL A 139 -2.50 4.24 -0.44
N SER A 140 -2.69 5.41 0.17
CA SER A 140 -2.36 6.70 -0.44
C SER A 140 -0.99 7.19 0.00
N SER A 141 -0.36 8.03 -0.80
CA SER A 141 0.96 8.63 -0.53
C SER A 141 1.05 9.42 0.79
N ASP A 142 -0.07 9.86 1.34
CA ASP A 142 -0.17 10.50 2.66
C ASP A 142 -0.26 9.48 3.82
N GLY A 143 -0.18 8.19 3.51
CA GLY A 143 -0.29 7.10 4.47
C GLY A 143 -1.72 6.68 4.81
N ALA A 144 -2.75 7.28 4.22
CA ALA A 144 -4.13 6.85 4.47
C ALA A 144 -4.36 5.43 3.89
N VAL A 145 -4.94 4.55 4.72
CA VAL A 145 -5.31 3.18 4.35
C VAL A 145 -6.82 3.01 4.49
N VAL A 146 -7.48 2.49 3.44
CA VAL A 146 -8.92 2.21 3.49
C VAL A 146 -9.19 0.79 2.99
N VAL A 147 -9.90 -0.01 3.80
CA VAL A 147 -10.37 -1.36 3.44
C VAL A 147 -11.86 -1.28 3.14
N THR A 148 -12.23 -1.57 1.90
CA THR A 148 -13.61 -1.45 1.38
C THR A 148 -14.11 -2.82 0.95
N PRO A 149 -15.27 -3.28 1.46
CA PRO A 149 -15.88 -4.52 1.00
C PRO A 149 -16.46 -4.38 -0.42
N PRO A 150 -16.77 -5.49 -1.12
CA PRO A 150 -17.48 -5.45 -2.39
C PRO A 150 -18.78 -4.64 -2.31
N SER A 151 -19.20 -4.05 -3.43
CA SER A 151 -20.43 -3.26 -3.50
C SER A 151 -21.64 -4.03 -2.97
N GLY A 152 -22.43 -3.39 -2.12
CA GLY A 152 -23.61 -4.00 -1.47
C GLY A 152 -23.26 -4.96 -0.32
N SER A 153 -22.00 -5.02 0.10
CA SER A 153 -21.51 -5.86 1.20
C SER A 153 -20.96 -5.01 2.35
N THR A 154 -20.49 -5.69 3.40
CA THR A 154 -19.88 -5.09 4.59
C THR A 154 -18.60 -5.83 4.94
N VAL A 155 -17.68 -5.16 5.65
CA VAL A 155 -16.61 -5.86 6.38
C VAL A 155 -17.28 -6.62 7.51
N ARG A 156 -17.29 -7.95 7.41
CA ARG A 156 -18.04 -8.80 8.33
C ARG A 156 -17.12 -9.78 9.05
N THR A 157 -17.30 -9.91 10.36
CA THR A 157 -16.55 -10.86 11.19
C THR A 157 -17.48 -11.62 12.12
N THR A 158 -17.17 -12.89 12.34
CA THR A 158 -17.79 -13.72 13.37
C THR A 158 -16.76 -14.03 14.45
N VAL A 159 -17.06 -13.66 15.68
CA VAL A 159 -16.31 -14.04 16.88
C VAL A 159 -17.04 -15.18 17.57
N ALA A 160 -16.45 -16.37 17.55
CA ALA A 160 -16.96 -17.56 18.21
C ALA A 160 -16.38 -17.63 19.62
N LEU A 161 -17.25 -17.54 20.63
CA LEU A 161 -16.88 -17.53 22.04
C LEU A 161 -17.34 -18.82 22.72
N ARG A 162 -16.52 -19.31 23.65
CA ARG A 162 -16.86 -20.46 24.52
C ARG A 162 -17.43 -19.95 25.84
N THR A 163 -18.57 -20.49 26.26
CA THR A 163 -19.22 -20.18 27.51
C THR A 163 -19.52 -21.49 28.29
N LEU A 164 -19.98 -21.38 29.54
CA LEU A 164 -20.43 -22.53 30.31
C LEU A 164 -21.60 -23.28 29.68
N LEU A 165 -22.44 -22.58 28.89
CA LEU A 165 -23.62 -23.14 28.24
C LEU A 165 -23.35 -23.58 26.79
N GLY A 166 -22.08 -23.62 26.36
CA GLY A 166 -21.66 -23.97 25.01
C GLY A 166 -21.07 -22.81 24.25
N SER A 167 -20.97 -22.95 22.93
CA SER A 167 -20.41 -21.91 22.04
C SER A 167 -21.49 -20.94 21.59
N ILE A 168 -21.14 -19.66 21.52
CA ILE A 168 -21.96 -18.61 20.94
C ILE A 168 -21.18 -17.93 19.81
N ASN A 169 -21.90 -17.48 18.79
CA ASN A 169 -21.34 -16.70 17.68
C ASN A 169 -21.84 -15.26 17.77
N CYS A 170 -20.91 -14.32 17.74
CA CYS A 170 -21.18 -12.90 17.69
C CYS A 170 -20.79 -12.39 16.31
N VAL A 171 -21.76 -11.93 15.51
CA VAL A 171 -21.54 -11.44 14.16
C VAL A 171 -21.60 -9.93 14.14
N TYR A 172 -20.53 -9.33 13.59
CA TYR A 172 -20.34 -7.89 13.53
C TYR A 172 -20.07 -7.42 12.12
N GLU A 173 -20.48 -6.19 11.82
CA GLU A 173 -20.28 -5.56 10.53
C GLU A 173 -19.80 -4.11 10.67
N ALA A 174 -18.95 -3.71 9.72
CA ALA A 174 -18.54 -2.32 9.51
C ALA A 174 -18.68 -1.97 8.02
N PRO A 175 -18.99 -0.72 7.67
CA PRO A 175 -19.10 -0.32 6.26
C PRO A 175 -17.74 -0.32 5.56
N ARG A 176 -16.67 -0.05 6.29
CA ARG A 176 -15.26 -0.04 5.86
C ARG A 176 -14.36 0.02 7.08
N LEU A 177 -13.05 -0.19 6.90
CA LEU A 177 -12.02 0.13 7.90
C LEU A 177 -11.14 1.24 7.37
N THR A 178 -10.66 2.08 8.28
CA THR A 178 -9.68 3.14 7.98
C THR A 178 -8.48 3.00 8.89
N GLY A 179 -7.31 3.08 8.32
CA GLY A 179 -6.04 2.94 9.03
C GLY A 179 -5.02 3.94 8.54
N THR A 180 -3.82 3.85 9.08
CA THR A 180 -2.68 4.67 8.69
C THR A 180 -1.47 3.80 8.47
N ALA A 181 -0.84 3.93 7.31
CA ALA A 181 0.47 3.37 7.02
C ALA A 181 1.55 4.33 7.52
N SER A 182 2.64 3.78 8.03
CA SER A 182 3.81 4.54 8.47
C SER A 182 5.08 3.83 8.02
N ASN A 183 6.01 4.58 7.47
CA ASN A 183 7.36 4.07 7.15
C ASN A 183 8.21 3.86 8.40
N ASP A 184 7.81 4.44 9.55
CA ASP A 184 8.40 4.13 10.84
C ASP A 184 7.93 2.73 11.28
N GLY A 185 8.83 1.76 11.15
CA GLY A 185 8.55 0.34 11.38
C GLY A 185 7.75 -0.35 10.28
N ASN A 186 7.54 0.28 9.11
CA ASN A 186 6.78 -0.28 7.96
C ASN A 186 5.44 -0.86 8.39
N SER A 187 4.66 -0.06 9.11
CA SER A 187 3.47 -0.51 9.80
C SER A 187 2.18 0.00 9.18
N ILE A 188 1.09 -0.75 9.41
CA ILE A 188 -0.29 -0.29 9.22
C ILE A 188 -1.01 -0.40 10.56
N ALA A 189 -1.59 0.72 11.03
CA ALA A 189 -2.34 0.78 12.27
C ALA A 189 -3.83 1.05 12.00
N PHE A 190 -4.69 0.26 12.63
CA PHE A 190 -6.12 0.47 12.74
C PHE A 190 -6.44 0.79 14.20
N THR A 191 -7.12 1.89 14.47
CA THR A 191 -7.47 2.32 15.82
C THR A 191 -8.97 2.50 15.93
N ASP A 192 -9.57 1.83 16.92
CA ASP A 192 -10.97 1.96 17.30
C ASP A 192 -11.98 1.85 16.16
N GLN A 193 -11.72 0.93 15.23
CA GLN A 193 -12.60 0.69 14.09
C GLN A 193 -13.92 0.08 14.58
N ARG A 194 -15.00 0.87 14.47
CA ARG A 194 -16.29 0.48 15.00
C ARG A 194 -17.01 -0.54 14.12
N PHE A 195 -17.43 -1.63 14.76
CA PHE A 195 -18.32 -2.64 14.23
C PHE A 195 -19.64 -2.64 15.01
N THR A 196 -20.74 -2.92 14.33
CA THR A 196 -22.07 -3.06 14.93
C THR A 196 -22.47 -4.53 14.91
N LYS A 197 -23.02 -5.04 16.01
CA LYS A 197 -23.55 -6.40 16.07
C LYS A 197 -24.79 -6.53 15.19
N VAL A 198 -24.76 -7.51 14.29
CA VAL A 198 -25.92 -7.85 13.42
C VAL A 198 -26.60 -9.15 13.83
N SER A 199 -25.89 -10.04 14.54
CA SER A 199 -26.45 -11.30 15.04
C SER A 199 -25.67 -11.81 16.24
N GLY A 200 -26.29 -12.64 17.09
CA GLY A 200 -25.65 -13.34 18.18
C GLY A 200 -26.39 -13.19 19.51
N SER A 201 -25.84 -13.86 20.54
CA SER A 201 -26.35 -13.87 21.91
C SER A 201 -26.40 -12.50 22.56
N GLY A 202 -27.16 -12.35 23.66
CA GLY A 202 -27.13 -11.19 24.55
C GLY A 202 -25.80 -10.93 25.22
N LEU A 203 -24.90 -11.93 25.27
CA LEU A 203 -23.51 -11.75 25.75
C LEU A 203 -22.60 -11.06 24.72
N CYS A 204 -23.01 -10.97 23.46
CA CYS A 204 -22.30 -10.22 22.43
C CYS A 204 -22.55 -8.71 22.61
N PHE A 205 -21.51 -7.92 22.59
CA PHE A 205 -21.59 -6.46 22.67
C PHE A 205 -22.49 -5.91 21.55
N ALA A 206 -23.16 -4.79 21.77
CA ALA A 206 -23.90 -4.11 20.71
C ALA A 206 -22.96 -3.47 19.66
N ASN A 207 -21.79 -3.04 20.11
CA ASN A 207 -20.71 -2.55 19.25
C ASN A 207 -19.39 -3.19 19.66
N GLY A 208 -18.49 -3.39 18.70
CA GLY A 208 -17.10 -3.76 18.92
C GLY A 208 -16.17 -2.73 18.31
N TYR A 209 -15.03 -2.52 18.91
CA TYR A 209 -14.00 -1.58 18.48
C TYR A 209 -12.72 -2.36 18.23
N PHE A 210 -12.32 -2.42 16.96
CA PHE A 210 -11.15 -3.15 16.51
C PHE A 210 -9.93 -2.23 16.51
N THR A 211 -8.86 -2.66 17.19
CA THR A 211 -7.54 -2.00 17.15
C THR A 211 -6.47 -3.05 16.91
N ALA A 212 -5.59 -2.78 15.95
CA ALA A 212 -4.44 -3.63 15.63
C ALA A 212 -3.35 -2.84 14.92
N THR A 213 -2.09 -3.19 15.15
CA THR A 213 -0.94 -2.71 14.36
C THR A 213 -0.25 -3.91 13.72
N TYR A 214 -0.05 -3.85 12.43
CA TYR A 214 0.63 -4.86 11.63
C TYR A 214 1.97 -4.33 11.18
N ALA A 215 3.07 -5.06 11.44
CA ALA A 215 4.43 -4.65 11.06
C ALA A 215 5.42 -5.82 11.15
N PRO A 216 6.44 -5.85 10.27
CA PRO A 216 6.51 -5.04 9.07
C PRO A 216 5.54 -5.53 7.98
N VAL A 217 5.09 -4.63 7.10
CA VAL A 217 4.50 -5.03 5.82
C VAL A 217 5.63 -5.40 4.89
N THR A 218 5.57 -6.59 4.28
CA THR A 218 6.65 -7.12 3.44
C THR A 218 6.14 -7.65 2.11
N ASP A 219 7.00 -7.53 1.10
CA ASP A 219 6.97 -8.26 -0.16
C ASP A 219 8.06 -9.34 -0.08
N GLY A 220 7.66 -10.59 0.10
CA GLY A 220 8.60 -11.64 0.47
C GLY A 220 9.31 -11.31 1.78
N THR A 221 10.62 -10.98 1.70
CA THR A 221 11.44 -10.59 2.86
C THR A 221 11.72 -9.09 2.93
N GLU A 222 11.39 -8.33 1.88
CA GLU A 222 11.70 -6.92 1.79
C GLU A 222 10.57 -6.08 2.40
N ALA A 223 10.94 -5.12 3.25
CA ALA A 223 9.98 -4.19 3.84
C ALA A 223 9.41 -3.23 2.78
N VAL A 224 8.10 -2.96 2.88
CA VAL A 224 7.37 -2.07 1.98
C VAL A 224 7.30 -0.67 2.57
N TYR A 225 7.50 0.35 1.73
CA TYR A 225 7.47 1.77 2.05
C TYR A 225 6.42 2.49 1.20
N VAL A 226 5.83 3.53 1.77
CA VAL A 226 4.89 4.45 1.10
C VAL A 226 5.63 5.74 0.72
N ASN A 227 5.42 6.22 -0.54
CA ASN A 227 6.04 7.43 -1.10
C ASN A 227 5.03 8.52 -1.40
#